data_97810335ede0138534c8daac1a754f71
#
_entry.id   97810335ede0138534c8daac1a754f71
#
_cell.length_a   1.000
_cell.length_b   1.000
_cell.length_c   1.000
_cell.angle_alpha   90.00
_cell.angle_beta   90.00
_cell.angle_gamma   90.00
#
_symmetry.space_group_name_H-M   'P 1'
#
loop_
_entity.id
_entity.type
_entity.pdbx_description
1 polymer ?
#
loop_
_entity_poly.entity_id
_entity_poly.type
_entity_poly.pdbx_seq_one_letter_code
_entity_poly.pdbx_strand_id
1 'polypeptide(L)'
;MTLGFNRIPILTEEENELVFQEILGMKNIWFSRTNWHPAVEIGGEDSGIEDYVHYYTVGAALYMDARDKGWKYYNRLYPKYNQVLKKKLQWLYDKFLVELQKELGECEYEDGLGLPGFHIYEFDDAPSDRKHHRCLHYDGQWWYGRNYFKRKYSNIDFDNQLSYTFSIKVPHNGAAIALWNLPEEYHRKASDIKYMIWRDIIHRYETVEYVKEIKENNTIEDPWQYKLFNEECGDLEQYIPHVIPHIEGHSFYYYGMVMHQMILGDNFKQGDYRITFQGHGLKCDGKWRLFW
;
A
#
# COMPACT_ATOMS: atom_id res chain seq x y z
N MET A 1 7.11 12.20 18.38
CA MET A 1 7.03 10.72 18.39
C MET A 1 8.02 10.19 17.36
N THR A 2 8.83 9.20 17.71
CA THR A 2 9.68 8.51 16.72
C THR A 2 8.76 7.62 15.89
N LEU A 3 8.84 7.70 14.56
CA LEU A 3 8.16 6.76 13.68
C LEU A 3 8.58 5.34 14.07
N GLY A 4 7.68 4.62 14.72
CA GLY A 4 7.90 3.21 15.01
C GLY A 4 7.61 2.41 13.76
N PHE A 5 8.62 2.13 12.95
CA PHE A 5 8.54 1.06 11.97
C PHE A 5 9.42 -0.10 12.42
N ASN A 6 8.96 -1.30 12.18
CA ASN A 6 9.71 -2.51 12.47
C ASN A 6 9.84 -3.34 11.20
N ARG A 7 11.00 -3.96 11.02
CA ARG A 7 11.24 -4.91 9.95
C ARG A 7 11.37 -6.30 10.52
N ILE A 8 10.65 -7.25 9.93
CA ILE A 8 10.61 -8.65 10.38
C ILE A 8 11.00 -9.55 9.21
N PRO A 9 11.97 -10.45 9.38
CA PRO A 9 12.19 -11.54 8.42
C PRO A 9 11.02 -12.54 8.53
N ILE A 10 10.40 -12.86 7.40
CA ILE A 10 9.25 -13.77 7.33
C ILE A 10 9.66 -15.08 6.65
N LEU A 11 10.32 -15.01 5.49
CA LEU A 11 10.65 -16.15 4.67
C LEU A 11 12.16 -16.24 4.43
N THR A 12 12.65 -17.45 4.29
CA THR A 12 13.97 -17.69 3.67
C THR A 12 13.92 -17.36 2.18
N GLU A 13 15.07 -17.32 1.54
CA GLU A 13 15.17 -17.06 0.10
C GLU A 13 14.40 -18.14 -0.71
N GLU A 14 14.57 -19.41 -0.35
CA GLU A 14 13.90 -20.54 -1.00
C GLU A 14 12.38 -20.49 -0.82
N GLU A 15 11.90 -20.20 0.40
CA GLU A 15 10.48 -20.06 0.67
C GLU A 15 9.88 -18.86 -0.08
N ASN A 16 10.62 -17.76 -0.16
CA ASN A 16 10.20 -16.57 -0.87
C ASN A 16 10.07 -16.83 -2.38
N GLU A 17 11.01 -17.55 -2.96
CA GLU A 17 10.96 -17.98 -4.37
C GLU A 17 9.74 -18.90 -4.62
N LEU A 18 9.43 -19.83 -3.70
CA LEU A 18 8.22 -20.65 -3.81
C LEU A 18 6.94 -19.81 -3.85
N VAL A 19 6.84 -18.79 -2.98
CA VAL A 19 5.68 -17.86 -3.00
C VAL A 19 5.62 -17.10 -4.32
N PHE A 20 6.75 -16.62 -4.82
CA PHE A 20 6.83 -15.91 -6.09
C PHE A 20 6.30 -16.79 -7.24
N GLN A 21 6.75 -18.02 -7.33
CA GLN A 21 6.31 -18.97 -8.36
C GLN A 21 4.82 -19.31 -8.24
N GLU A 22 4.29 -19.50 -7.01
CA GLU A 22 2.85 -19.71 -6.80
C GLU A 22 2.02 -18.50 -7.27
N ILE A 23 2.50 -17.28 -7.03
CA ILE A 23 1.82 -16.06 -7.49
C ILE A 23 1.83 -15.98 -9.02
N LEU A 24 2.95 -16.27 -9.67
CA LEU A 24 3.04 -16.36 -11.13
C LEU A 24 2.10 -17.43 -11.70
N GLY A 25 1.99 -18.58 -11.02
CA GLY A 25 1.05 -19.64 -11.37
C GLY A 25 -0.43 -19.25 -11.24
N MET A 26 -0.72 -18.11 -10.60
CA MET A 26 -2.08 -17.57 -10.45
C MET A 26 -2.40 -16.43 -11.42
N LYS A 27 -1.62 -16.20 -12.49
CA LYS A 27 -1.88 -15.10 -13.47
C LYS A 27 -3.32 -15.06 -13.99
N ASN A 28 -3.98 -16.19 -14.10
CA ASN A 28 -5.36 -16.31 -14.59
C ASN A 28 -6.42 -15.67 -13.64
N ILE A 29 -6.05 -15.37 -12.39
CA ILE A 29 -6.92 -14.70 -11.43
C ILE A 29 -6.38 -13.33 -11.00
N TRP A 30 -5.32 -12.86 -11.61
CA TRP A 30 -4.86 -11.50 -11.40
C TRP A 30 -5.93 -10.52 -11.88
N PHE A 31 -6.32 -9.63 -11.01
CA PHE A 31 -7.28 -8.61 -11.35
C PHE A 31 -6.55 -7.35 -11.80
N SER A 32 -6.71 -6.96 -13.06
CA SER A 32 -6.10 -5.75 -13.60
C SER A 32 -6.64 -4.51 -12.89
N ARG A 33 -5.74 -3.65 -12.45
CA ARG A 33 -6.00 -2.36 -11.81
C ARG A 33 -5.39 -1.21 -12.60
N THR A 34 -5.00 -1.44 -13.84
CA THR A 34 -4.30 -0.44 -14.67
C THR A 34 -5.13 0.84 -14.80
N ASN A 35 -6.43 0.72 -14.99
CA ASN A 35 -7.35 1.86 -15.05
C ASN A 35 -7.74 2.45 -13.69
N TRP A 36 -7.23 1.89 -12.60
CA TRP A 36 -7.50 2.38 -11.25
C TRP A 36 -6.41 3.34 -10.76
N HIS A 37 -5.46 3.67 -11.60
CA HIS A 37 -4.40 4.60 -11.23
C HIS A 37 -5.01 5.98 -10.91
N PRO A 38 -4.72 6.59 -9.75
CA PRO A 38 -5.23 7.91 -9.41
C PRO A 38 -4.94 8.99 -10.47
N ALA A 39 -3.81 8.88 -11.18
CA ALA A 39 -3.47 9.78 -12.27
C ALA A 39 -4.43 9.67 -13.48
N VAL A 40 -5.06 8.51 -13.70
CA VAL A 40 -6.06 8.32 -14.79
C VAL A 40 -7.39 8.95 -14.41
N GLU A 41 -7.79 8.88 -13.14
CA GLU A 41 -9.03 9.54 -12.66
C GLU A 41 -8.97 11.07 -12.75
N ILE A 42 -7.80 11.68 -12.81
CA ILE A 42 -7.60 13.12 -12.81
C ILE A 42 -7.61 13.73 -14.23
N GLY A 43 -7.85 12.91 -15.26
CA GLY A 43 -7.96 13.40 -16.64
C GLY A 43 -6.65 13.98 -17.20
N GLY A 44 -5.54 13.58 -16.63
CA GLY A 44 -4.22 13.87 -17.17
C GLY A 44 -3.98 13.03 -18.41
N GLU A 45 -4.18 13.61 -19.58
CA GLU A 45 -3.69 13.04 -20.81
C GLU A 45 -2.18 12.78 -20.62
N ASP A 46 -1.78 11.51 -20.73
CA ASP A 46 -0.41 11.10 -20.99
C ASP A 46 0.63 11.28 -19.86
N SER A 47 0.43 10.63 -18.74
CA SER A 47 1.55 10.45 -17.79
C SER A 47 2.62 9.49 -18.35
N GLY A 48 2.32 8.73 -19.43
CA GLY A 48 3.21 7.75 -20.06
C GLY A 48 3.71 6.64 -19.12
N ILE A 49 3.19 6.56 -17.91
CA ILE A 49 3.51 5.51 -16.93
C ILE A 49 2.75 4.22 -17.28
N GLU A 50 1.57 4.35 -17.87
CA GLU A 50 0.69 3.24 -18.19
C GLU A 50 1.25 2.30 -19.26
N ASP A 51 2.13 2.82 -20.11
CA ASP A 51 2.72 2.06 -21.20
C ASP A 51 3.76 1.02 -20.75
N TYR A 52 4.32 1.18 -19.55
CA TYR A 52 5.45 0.36 -19.07
C TYR A 52 5.17 -0.35 -17.74
N VAL A 53 4.06 -0.08 -17.09
CA VAL A 53 3.74 -0.63 -15.77
C VAL A 53 2.33 -1.18 -15.75
N HIS A 54 2.22 -2.49 -15.68
CA HIS A 54 0.95 -3.18 -15.53
C HIS A 54 0.68 -3.47 -14.06
N TYR A 55 -0.42 -2.95 -13.54
CA TYR A 55 -0.79 -3.11 -12.13
C TYR A 55 -1.93 -4.12 -11.97
N TYR A 56 -1.68 -5.12 -11.13
CA TYR A 56 -2.65 -6.16 -10.79
C TYR A 56 -2.75 -6.34 -9.28
N THR A 57 -3.86 -6.97 -8.86
CA THR A 57 -4.03 -7.48 -7.50
C THR A 57 -4.49 -8.93 -7.51
N VAL A 58 -4.10 -9.67 -6.45
CA VAL A 58 -4.70 -10.97 -6.11
C VAL A 58 -5.25 -10.86 -4.70
N GLY A 59 -6.57 -10.86 -4.60
CA GLY A 59 -7.30 -10.61 -3.36
C GLY A 59 -8.41 -9.58 -3.56
N ALA A 60 -9.14 -9.27 -2.50
CA ALA A 60 -10.22 -8.28 -2.50
C ALA A 60 -9.96 -7.20 -1.45
N ALA A 61 -9.64 -6.01 -1.90
CA ALA A 61 -9.28 -4.88 -1.05
C ALA A 61 -10.47 -3.98 -0.77
N LEU A 62 -10.68 -3.59 0.50
CA LEU A 62 -11.77 -2.70 0.90
C LEU A 62 -11.74 -1.37 0.13
N TYR A 63 -10.57 -0.77 0.04
CA TYR A 63 -10.38 0.56 -0.55
C TYR A 63 -10.47 0.60 -2.08
N MET A 64 -10.40 -0.57 -2.75
CA MET A 64 -10.61 -0.67 -4.19
C MET A 64 -12.00 -1.21 -4.51
N ASP A 65 -12.38 -2.32 -3.89
CA ASP A 65 -13.55 -3.08 -4.31
C ASP A 65 -14.83 -2.66 -3.59
N ALA A 66 -14.75 -2.41 -2.26
CA ALA A 66 -15.94 -1.94 -1.51
C ALA A 66 -16.19 -0.45 -1.76
N ARG A 67 -15.14 0.36 -1.84
CA ARG A 67 -15.24 1.79 -2.13
C ARG A 67 -15.82 2.05 -3.51
N ASP A 68 -15.23 1.46 -4.55
CA ASP A 68 -15.52 1.83 -5.93
C ASP A 68 -16.72 1.09 -6.50
N LYS A 69 -16.96 -0.16 -6.07
CA LYS A 69 -18.04 -1.01 -6.59
C LYS A 69 -19.09 -1.38 -5.55
N GLY A 70 -18.90 -0.93 -4.31
CA GLY A 70 -19.82 -1.12 -3.19
C GLY A 70 -19.74 -2.47 -2.50
N TRP A 71 -20.26 -2.53 -1.27
CA TRP A 71 -20.23 -3.71 -0.40
C TRP A 71 -20.88 -4.96 -0.98
N LYS A 72 -21.92 -4.82 -1.79
CA LYS A 72 -22.57 -5.97 -2.45
C LYS A 72 -21.62 -6.68 -3.42
N TYR A 73 -20.80 -5.92 -4.13
CA TYR A 73 -19.78 -6.46 -5.02
C TYR A 73 -18.65 -7.11 -4.20
N TYR A 74 -18.11 -6.39 -3.22
CA TYR A 74 -17.04 -6.86 -2.35
C TYR A 74 -17.39 -8.17 -1.64
N ASN A 75 -18.61 -8.26 -1.05
CA ASN A 75 -19.08 -9.45 -0.34
C ASN A 75 -19.23 -10.70 -1.22
N ARG A 76 -19.33 -10.52 -2.55
CA ARG A 76 -19.31 -11.65 -3.49
C ARG A 76 -17.88 -12.00 -3.95
N LEU A 77 -16.97 -11.04 -3.84
CA LEU A 77 -15.61 -11.17 -4.33
C LEU A 77 -14.67 -11.78 -3.30
N TYR A 78 -14.62 -11.23 -2.08
CA TYR A 78 -13.64 -11.61 -1.08
C TYR A 78 -13.68 -13.11 -0.71
N PRO A 79 -14.84 -13.80 -0.57
CA PRO A 79 -14.83 -15.20 -0.19
C PRO A 79 -14.17 -16.09 -1.24
N LYS A 80 -14.32 -15.73 -2.53
CA LYS A 80 -13.70 -16.47 -3.65
C LYS A 80 -12.18 -16.35 -3.62
N TYR A 81 -11.68 -15.11 -3.43
CA TYR A 81 -10.25 -14.90 -3.30
C TYR A 81 -9.68 -15.54 -2.04
N ASN A 82 -10.36 -15.39 -0.89
CA ASN A 82 -9.92 -16.02 0.35
C ASN A 82 -9.80 -17.55 0.20
N GLN A 83 -10.76 -18.19 -0.49
CA GLN A 83 -10.72 -19.63 -0.75
C GLN A 83 -9.49 -20.02 -1.61
N VAL A 84 -9.21 -19.27 -2.68
CA VAL A 84 -8.06 -19.56 -3.55
C VAL A 84 -6.75 -19.31 -2.81
N LEU A 85 -6.63 -18.19 -2.13
CA LEU A 85 -5.44 -17.82 -1.36
C LEU A 85 -5.14 -18.83 -0.26
N LYS A 86 -6.16 -19.25 0.51
CA LYS A 86 -6.01 -20.32 1.50
C LYS A 86 -5.59 -21.64 0.86
N LYS A 87 -6.22 -22.02 -0.24
CA LYS A 87 -5.85 -23.28 -0.93
C LYS A 87 -4.40 -23.31 -1.41
N LYS A 88 -3.88 -22.17 -1.87
CA LYS A 88 -2.55 -22.08 -2.50
C LYS A 88 -1.45 -21.71 -1.52
N LEU A 89 -1.75 -20.82 -0.58
CA LEU A 89 -0.77 -20.13 0.24
C LEU A 89 -1.10 -20.17 1.75
N GLN A 90 -1.90 -21.15 2.23
CA GLN A 90 -2.26 -21.26 3.65
C GLN A 90 -1.02 -21.20 4.56
N TRP A 91 0.03 -21.95 4.19
CA TRP A 91 1.27 -21.98 4.95
C TRP A 91 1.96 -20.61 5.08
N LEU A 92 1.87 -19.75 4.03
CA LEU A 92 2.36 -18.39 4.06
C LEU A 92 1.57 -17.54 5.07
N TYR A 93 0.23 -17.64 5.01
CA TYR A 93 -0.64 -16.92 5.94
C TYR A 93 -0.40 -17.33 7.39
N ASP A 94 -0.23 -18.64 7.63
CA ASP A 94 0.04 -19.15 8.98
C ASP A 94 1.41 -18.68 9.48
N LYS A 95 2.44 -18.76 8.64
CA LYS A 95 3.79 -18.31 8.99
C LYS A 95 3.84 -16.80 9.24
N PHE A 96 3.24 -16.01 8.35
CA PHE A 96 3.16 -14.56 8.50
C PHE A 96 2.45 -14.16 9.80
N LEU A 97 1.34 -14.83 10.11
CA LEU A 97 0.59 -14.57 11.34
C LEU A 97 1.43 -14.88 12.58
N VAL A 98 2.15 -16.01 12.60
CA VAL A 98 3.04 -16.40 13.71
C VAL A 98 4.15 -15.37 13.93
N GLU A 99 4.80 -14.91 12.86
CA GLU A 99 5.87 -13.91 12.99
C GLU A 99 5.29 -12.56 13.46
N LEU A 100 4.13 -12.17 12.94
CA LEU A 100 3.50 -10.93 13.35
C LEU A 100 3.02 -10.98 14.82
N GLN A 101 2.56 -12.14 15.30
CA GLN A 101 2.14 -12.33 16.70
C GLN A 101 3.29 -12.18 17.69
N LYS A 102 4.53 -12.51 17.31
CA LYS A 102 5.71 -12.31 18.17
C LYS A 102 5.95 -10.81 18.45
N GLU A 103 5.61 -9.96 17.50
CA GLU A 103 5.83 -8.51 17.58
C GLU A 103 4.63 -7.76 18.17
N LEU A 104 3.42 -8.14 17.78
CA LEU A 104 2.19 -7.39 18.07
C LEU A 104 1.35 -7.99 19.19
N GLY A 105 1.63 -9.23 19.60
CA GLY A 105 0.76 -10.01 20.46
C GLY A 105 -0.38 -10.65 19.67
N GLU A 106 -1.57 -10.77 20.27
CA GLU A 106 -2.68 -11.50 19.65
C GLU A 106 -3.15 -10.86 18.34
N CYS A 107 -3.00 -11.61 17.25
CA CYS A 107 -3.45 -11.25 15.91
C CYS A 107 -4.26 -12.38 15.30
N GLU A 108 -5.25 -12.04 14.49
CA GLU A 108 -5.97 -13.00 13.65
C GLU A 108 -6.50 -12.33 12.38
N TYR A 109 -6.72 -13.11 11.34
CA TYR A 109 -7.36 -12.60 10.13
C TYR A 109 -8.85 -12.37 10.37
N GLU A 110 -9.37 -11.26 9.84
CA GLU A 110 -10.78 -10.90 9.98
C GLU A 110 -11.66 -11.74 9.04
N ASP A 111 -12.50 -12.60 9.61
CA ASP A 111 -13.31 -13.59 8.87
C ASP A 111 -14.28 -12.98 7.86
N GLY A 112 -14.80 -11.81 8.16
CA GLY A 112 -15.81 -11.14 7.32
C GLY A 112 -15.22 -10.23 6.25
N LEU A 113 -13.90 -10.25 6.05
CA LEU A 113 -13.20 -9.38 5.10
C LEU A 113 -12.22 -10.17 4.21
N GLY A 114 -11.68 -9.48 3.22
CA GLY A 114 -10.61 -10.00 2.38
C GLY A 114 -9.35 -10.27 3.20
N LEU A 115 -8.75 -11.44 3.01
CA LEU A 115 -7.41 -11.71 3.51
C LEU A 115 -6.42 -10.70 2.92
N PRO A 116 -5.32 -10.40 3.63
CA PRO A 116 -4.20 -9.68 3.04
C PRO A 116 -3.87 -10.24 1.66
N GLY A 117 -3.64 -9.36 0.70
CA GLY A 117 -3.54 -9.75 -0.69
C GLY A 117 -2.23 -9.28 -1.33
N PHE A 118 -2.14 -9.44 -2.63
CA PHE A 118 -0.93 -9.11 -3.36
C PHE A 118 -1.15 -7.93 -4.30
N HIS A 119 -0.26 -6.94 -4.20
CA HIS A 119 -0.03 -5.94 -5.23
C HIS A 119 1.07 -6.42 -6.15
N ILE A 120 0.79 -6.43 -7.43
CA ILE A 120 1.69 -6.93 -8.46
C ILE A 120 1.88 -5.83 -9.51
N TYR A 121 3.10 -5.39 -9.64
CA TYR A 121 3.54 -4.51 -10.72
C TYR A 121 4.45 -5.34 -11.63
N GLU A 122 4.02 -5.49 -12.86
CA GLU A 122 4.79 -6.11 -13.95
C GLU A 122 5.30 -4.98 -14.84
N PHE A 123 6.59 -4.97 -15.14
CA PHE A 123 7.23 -3.90 -15.87
C PHE A 123 7.63 -4.36 -17.26
N ASP A 124 7.45 -3.46 -18.22
CA ASP A 124 8.07 -3.54 -19.53
C ASP A 124 9.36 -2.70 -19.56
N ASP A 125 10.15 -2.80 -20.65
CA ASP A 125 11.32 -1.97 -20.84
C ASP A 125 10.91 -0.50 -20.84
N ALA A 126 11.39 0.26 -19.87
CA ALA A 126 11.13 1.67 -19.75
C ALA A 126 12.38 2.50 -20.06
N PRO A 127 12.22 3.68 -20.70
CA PRO A 127 13.32 4.62 -20.87
C PRO A 127 13.98 4.99 -19.53
N SER A 128 15.29 5.15 -19.53
CA SER A 128 16.11 5.40 -18.34
C SER A 128 15.86 6.74 -17.62
N ASP A 129 15.08 7.61 -18.22
CA ASP A 129 14.79 8.97 -17.75
C ASP A 129 13.46 9.08 -16.99
N ARG A 130 12.73 7.96 -16.84
CA ARG A 130 11.41 7.96 -16.17
C ARG A 130 11.50 7.44 -14.75
N LYS A 131 11.29 8.32 -13.78
CA LYS A 131 11.09 7.96 -12.38
C LYS A 131 9.62 7.73 -12.13
N HIS A 132 9.30 6.58 -11.52
CA HIS A 132 7.94 6.22 -11.18
C HIS A 132 7.71 6.47 -9.69
N HIS A 133 7.16 7.63 -9.36
CA HIS A 133 6.65 7.93 -8.04
C HIS A 133 5.17 7.55 -7.98
N ARG A 134 4.77 6.83 -6.94
CA ARG A 134 3.36 6.57 -6.66
C ARG A 134 2.83 7.62 -5.70
N CYS A 135 1.51 7.79 -5.71
CA CYS A 135 0.83 8.78 -4.87
C CYS A 135 1.35 8.81 -3.44
N LEU A 136 1.60 9.99 -2.97
CA LEU A 136 1.74 10.29 -1.56
C LEU A 136 0.37 10.21 -0.89
N HIS A 137 0.20 9.35 0.12
CA HIS A 137 -1.10 9.13 0.74
C HIS A 137 -1.01 8.61 2.17
N TYR A 138 -2.15 8.60 2.85
CA TYR A 138 -2.38 7.89 4.11
C TYR A 138 -3.21 6.64 3.85
N ASP A 139 -2.94 5.59 4.59
CA ASP A 139 -3.80 4.41 4.62
C ASP A 139 -5.09 4.69 5.40
N GLY A 140 -6.19 4.74 4.70
CA GLY A 140 -7.53 4.99 5.27
C GLY A 140 -8.50 3.81 5.11
N GLN A 141 -8.00 2.61 4.92
CA GLN A 141 -8.78 1.42 4.58
C GLN A 141 -9.81 1.05 5.64
N TRP A 142 -9.50 1.25 6.91
CA TRP A 142 -10.41 1.07 8.03
C TRP A 142 -11.69 1.92 7.92
N TRP A 143 -11.61 3.09 7.27
CA TRP A 143 -12.76 3.98 7.09
C TRP A 143 -13.86 3.31 6.29
N TYR A 144 -13.51 2.59 5.23
CA TYR A 144 -14.47 1.83 4.42
C TYR A 144 -15.07 0.66 5.19
N GLY A 145 -14.32 0.08 6.13
CA GLY A 145 -14.74 -0.98 7.05
C GLY A 145 -15.38 -0.50 8.35
N ARG A 146 -15.39 0.82 8.65
CA ARG A 146 -15.78 1.36 9.97
C ARG A 146 -17.12 0.85 10.48
N ASN A 147 -18.14 0.86 9.65
CA ASN A 147 -19.47 0.38 10.04
C ASN A 147 -19.53 -1.13 10.23
N TYR A 148 -18.72 -1.90 9.53
CA TYR A 148 -18.56 -3.33 9.73
C TYR A 148 -17.96 -3.59 11.12
N PHE A 149 -16.83 -2.97 11.44
CA PHE A 149 -16.17 -3.15 12.72
C PHE A 149 -17.03 -2.70 13.90
N LYS A 150 -17.68 -1.53 13.81
CA LYS A 150 -18.58 -1.03 14.87
C LYS A 150 -19.78 -1.93 15.16
N ARG A 151 -20.23 -2.72 14.19
CA ARG A 151 -21.30 -3.69 14.43
C ARG A 151 -20.82 -4.98 15.07
N LYS A 152 -19.54 -5.32 14.89
CA LYS A 152 -18.97 -6.61 15.31
C LYS A 152 -18.25 -6.54 16.65
N TYR A 153 -17.63 -5.42 16.97
CA TYR A 153 -16.74 -5.25 18.12
C TYR A 153 -17.20 -4.12 19.02
N SER A 154 -16.96 -4.30 20.33
CA SER A 154 -17.36 -3.33 21.36
C SER A 154 -16.30 -2.27 21.60
N ASN A 155 -15.03 -2.64 21.50
CA ASN A 155 -13.89 -1.74 21.71
C ASN A 155 -12.97 -1.77 20.49
N ILE A 156 -12.81 -0.63 19.83
CA ILE A 156 -12.05 -0.51 18.59
C ILE A 156 -11.10 0.68 18.70
N ASP A 157 -9.82 0.41 18.50
CA ASP A 157 -8.81 1.45 18.43
C ASP A 157 -8.67 1.92 16.97
N PHE A 158 -9.34 3.02 16.64
CA PHE A 158 -9.25 3.62 15.31
C PHE A 158 -8.05 4.57 15.15
N ASP A 159 -7.38 4.92 16.23
CA ASP A 159 -6.26 5.87 16.20
C ASP A 159 -4.92 5.16 15.90
N ASN A 160 -4.78 3.90 16.35
CA ASN A 160 -3.60 3.09 16.15
C ASN A 160 -3.87 1.94 15.17
N GLN A 161 -4.17 2.28 13.93
CA GLN A 161 -4.27 1.27 12.89
C GLN A 161 -2.88 0.75 12.49
N LEU A 162 -2.84 -0.49 12.03
CA LEU A 162 -1.65 -1.15 11.52
C LEU A 162 -1.66 -1.16 10.00
N SER A 163 -0.55 -0.78 9.39
CA SER A 163 -0.28 -1.03 7.98
C SER A 163 0.98 -1.87 7.87
N TYR A 164 0.99 -2.86 7.01
CA TYR A 164 2.16 -3.70 6.75
C TYR A 164 2.31 -4.03 5.28
N THR A 165 3.56 -4.15 4.88
CA THR A 165 3.97 -4.56 3.54
C THR A 165 5.06 -5.61 3.67
N PHE A 166 4.85 -6.74 3.03
CA PHE A 166 5.79 -7.83 2.95
C PHE A 166 6.25 -8.01 1.50
N SER A 167 7.55 -7.95 1.27
CA SER A 167 8.14 -7.94 -0.07
C SER A 167 8.44 -9.36 -0.55
N ILE A 168 7.74 -9.77 -1.61
CA ILE A 168 7.96 -11.07 -2.27
C ILE A 168 8.94 -10.92 -3.42
N LYS A 169 8.80 -9.89 -4.24
CA LYS A 169 9.70 -9.60 -5.35
C LYS A 169 10.00 -8.13 -5.42
N VAL A 170 11.26 -7.81 -5.60
CA VAL A 170 11.76 -6.44 -5.76
C VAL A 170 12.37 -6.33 -7.15
N PRO A 171 12.08 -5.27 -7.93
CA PRO A 171 12.69 -5.06 -9.23
C PRO A 171 14.22 -5.00 -9.12
N HIS A 172 14.94 -5.31 -10.20
CA HIS A 172 16.40 -5.35 -10.19
C HIS A 172 17.07 -4.03 -9.77
N ASN A 173 16.42 -2.90 -10.00
CA ASN A 173 16.86 -1.55 -9.63
C ASN A 173 16.29 -1.07 -8.28
N GLY A 174 15.63 -1.97 -7.54
CA GLY A 174 15.15 -1.72 -6.19
C GLY A 174 13.76 -1.10 -6.12
N ALA A 175 13.22 -1.12 -4.91
CA ALA A 175 12.03 -0.40 -4.51
C ALA A 175 12.15 -0.01 -3.03
N ALA A 176 11.43 1.02 -2.62
CA ALA A 176 11.39 1.48 -1.24
C ALA A 176 10.02 2.06 -0.91
N ILE A 177 9.80 2.36 0.35
CA ILE A 177 8.74 3.23 0.82
C ILE A 177 9.35 4.41 1.56
N ALA A 178 8.85 5.60 1.30
CA ALA A 178 9.15 6.79 2.08
C ALA A 178 8.03 7.03 3.08
N LEU A 179 8.38 7.25 4.35
CA LEU A 179 7.45 7.51 5.45
C LEU A 179 7.77 8.87 6.06
N TRP A 180 6.76 9.70 6.26
CA TRP A 180 6.90 11.01 6.90
C TRP A 180 6.38 10.98 8.34
N ASN A 181 7.23 11.37 9.28
CA ASN A 181 6.85 11.56 10.67
C ASN A 181 6.27 12.96 10.87
N LEU A 182 4.98 13.09 10.66
CA LEU A 182 4.30 14.36 10.82
C LEU A 182 3.83 14.57 12.27
N PRO A 183 3.75 15.82 12.77
CA PRO A 183 3.14 16.13 14.06
C PRO A 183 1.69 15.65 14.16
N GLU A 184 1.25 15.35 15.38
CA GLU A 184 -0.10 14.84 15.67
C GLU A 184 -1.22 15.76 15.13
N GLU A 185 -0.99 17.04 15.11
CA GLU A 185 -1.94 18.01 14.56
C GLU A 185 -2.23 17.81 13.07
N TYR A 186 -1.26 17.30 12.31
CA TYR A 186 -1.47 16.93 10.90
C TYR A 186 -2.22 15.60 10.78
N HIS A 187 -1.99 14.65 11.69
CA HIS A 187 -2.75 13.41 11.75
C HIS A 187 -4.22 13.66 12.09
N ARG A 188 -4.50 14.57 13.02
CA ARG A 188 -5.89 14.96 13.36
C ARG A 188 -6.59 15.65 12.21
N LYS A 189 -5.91 16.56 11.51
CA LYS A 189 -6.45 17.17 10.29
C LYS A 189 -6.74 16.14 9.19
N ALA A 190 -5.94 15.09 9.11
CA ALA A 190 -6.15 14.00 8.18
C ALA A 190 -7.23 13.00 8.64
N SER A 191 -7.46 12.83 9.95
CA SER A 191 -8.50 11.95 10.50
C SER A 191 -9.92 12.51 10.41
N ASP A 192 -10.06 13.82 10.26
CA ASP A 192 -11.35 14.45 10.02
C ASP A 192 -11.88 14.12 8.61
N ILE A 193 -13.19 14.32 8.44
CA ILE A 193 -13.94 14.13 7.16
C ILE A 193 -13.23 14.72 5.94
N LYS A 194 -12.35 15.67 6.15
CA LYS A 194 -11.48 16.29 5.18
C LYS A 194 -10.39 15.35 4.61
N TYR A 195 -10.19 14.15 5.17
CA TYR A 195 -9.26 13.17 4.59
C TYR A 195 -9.58 12.81 3.13
N MET A 196 -10.85 12.68 2.80
CA MET A 196 -11.27 12.48 1.41
C MET A 196 -10.98 13.70 0.54
N ILE A 197 -11.21 14.88 1.09
CA ILE A 197 -10.89 16.16 0.44
C ILE A 197 -9.36 16.32 0.32
N TRP A 198 -8.62 15.91 1.33
CA TRP A 198 -7.15 15.90 1.31
C TRP A 198 -6.59 14.96 0.24
N ARG A 199 -7.13 13.77 0.14
CA ARG A 199 -6.81 12.85 -0.94
C ARG A 199 -7.11 13.50 -2.30
N ASP A 200 -8.25 14.17 -2.43
CA ASP A 200 -8.65 14.85 -3.65
C ASP A 200 -7.76 16.09 -3.92
N ILE A 201 -7.30 16.76 -2.87
CA ILE A 201 -6.35 17.88 -2.98
C ILE A 201 -4.98 17.34 -3.41
N ILE A 202 -4.43 16.34 -2.73
CA ILE A 202 -3.16 15.71 -3.13
C ILE A 202 -3.28 15.21 -4.58
N HIS A 203 -4.38 14.58 -4.95
CA HIS A 203 -4.63 14.15 -6.31
C HIS A 203 -4.76 15.30 -7.31
N ARG A 204 -5.30 16.46 -6.91
CA ARG A 204 -5.37 17.64 -7.78
C ARG A 204 -4.00 18.27 -8.03
N TYR A 205 -3.12 18.24 -7.05
CA TYR A 205 -1.75 18.77 -7.19
C TYR A 205 -0.78 17.78 -7.87
N GLU A 206 -1.13 16.50 -7.96
CA GLU A 206 -0.44 15.55 -8.85
C GLU A 206 -0.74 15.80 -10.34
N THR A 207 -1.52 16.85 -10.65
CA THR A 207 -1.88 17.21 -12.01
C THR A 207 -0.73 17.81 -12.80
N VAL A 208 -0.87 17.72 -14.09
CA VAL A 208 -0.02 18.01 -15.24
C VAL A 208 1.23 18.90 -15.04
N GLU A 209 1.13 20.04 -14.36
CA GLU A 209 2.27 20.93 -14.12
C GLU A 209 3.28 20.34 -13.14
N TYR A 210 2.81 19.62 -12.18
CA TYR A 210 3.57 19.03 -11.11
C TYR A 210 4.34 17.78 -11.52
N VAL A 211 3.67 16.91 -12.25
CA VAL A 211 4.34 15.75 -12.91
C VAL A 211 5.41 16.25 -13.90
N LYS A 212 5.21 17.42 -14.50
CA LYS A 212 6.16 18.05 -15.41
C LYS A 212 7.40 18.58 -14.67
N GLU A 213 7.21 19.20 -13.52
CA GLU A 213 8.30 19.70 -12.66
C GLU A 213 9.12 18.55 -12.06
N ILE A 214 8.47 17.43 -11.68
CA ILE A 214 9.14 16.20 -11.25
C ILE A 214 9.98 15.60 -12.37
N LYS A 215 9.45 15.55 -13.58
CA LYS A 215 10.17 15.03 -14.75
C LYS A 215 11.42 15.85 -15.09
N GLU A 216 11.41 17.13 -14.77
CA GLU A 216 12.53 18.05 -15.06
C GLU A 216 13.65 17.99 -14.00
N ASN A 217 13.32 17.71 -12.73
CA ASN A 217 14.28 17.84 -11.61
C ASN A 217 14.92 16.53 -11.14
N ASN A 218 14.36 15.41 -11.45
CA ASN A 218 14.99 14.07 -11.44
C ASN A 218 15.68 13.57 -10.15
N THR A 219 15.31 14.05 -8.94
CA THR A 219 15.90 13.62 -7.67
C THR A 219 14.85 13.13 -6.65
N ILE A 220 15.16 12.03 -5.92
CA ILE A 220 14.34 11.53 -4.79
C ILE A 220 14.35 12.53 -3.62
N GLU A 221 15.34 13.41 -3.59
CA GLU A 221 15.52 14.45 -2.57
C GLU A 221 14.81 15.77 -2.93
N ASP A 222 13.93 15.76 -3.92
CA ASP A 222 13.35 16.98 -4.45
C ASP A 222 12.41 17.66 -3.44
N PRO A 223 12.63 18.94 -3.14
CA PRO A 223 11.83 19.71 -2.20
C PRO A 223 10.37 19.91 -2.61
N TRP A 224 9.98 19.50 -3.80
CA TRP A 224 8.61 19.66 -4.29
C TRP A 224 7.56 18.96 -3.43
N GLN A 225 7.87 17.78 -2.88
CA GLN A 225 6.99 17.08 -1.93
C GLN A 225 6.69 17.96 -0.73
N TYR A 226 7.68 18.75 -0.30
CA TYR A 226 7.57 19.71 0.77
C TYR A 226 6.78 20.96 0.36
N LYS A 227 6.91 21.41 -0.88
CA LYS A 227 6.20 22.59 -1.38
C LYS A 227 4.69 22.41 -1.39
N LEU A 228 4.22 21.23 -1.80
CA LEU A 228 2.81 20.84 -1.72
C LEU A 228 2.26 20.92 -0.31
N PHE A 229 3.01 20.38 0.64
CA PHE A 229 2.62 20.39 2.04
C PHE A 229 2.70 21.77 2.65
N ASN A 230 3.67 22.59 2.25
CA ASN A 230 3.85 23.93 2.77
C ASN A 230 2.71 24.86 2.38
N GLU A 231 2.16 24.75 1.19
CA GLU A 231 1.03 25.57 0.76
C GLU A 231 -0.26 25.25 1.51
N GLU A 232 -0.48 23.98 1.87
CA GLU A 232 -1.73 23.53 2.51
C GLU A 232 -1.62 23.28 4.01
N CYS A 233 -0.45 22.87 4.50
CA CYS A 233 -0.25 22.42 5.88
C CYS A 233 0.75 23.27 6.68
N GLY A 234 1.36 24.28 6.06
CA GLY A 234 2.44 25.05 6.67
C GLY A 234 3.78 24.34 6.57
N ASP A 235 4.80 24.94 7.12
CA ASP A 235 6.22 24.60 6.95
C ASP A 235 6.58 23.14 7.28
N LEU A 236 6.52 22.27 6.27
CA LEU A 236 6.91 20.85 6.35
C LEU A 236 8.31 20.57 5.81
N GLU A 237 9.01 21.57 5.32
CA GLU A 237 10.39 21.43 4.81
C GLU A 237 11.35 20.84 5.85
N GLN A 238 11.00 20.93 7.12
CA GLN A 238 11.74 20.32 8.22
C GLN A 238 11.54 18.80 8.37
N TYR A 239 10.56 18.20 7.68
CA TYR A 239 10.25 16.78 7.84
C TYR A 239 10.84 15.96 6.71
N ILE A 240 12.00 15.34 6.99
CA ILE A 240 12.68 14.44 6.07
C ILE A 240 12.03 13.06 6.14
N PRO A 241 11.68 12.43 5.00
CA PRO A 241 11.12 11.09 5.02
C PRO A 241 12.14 10.04 5.45
N HIS A 242 11.65 9.01 6.15
CA HIS A 242 12.40 7.79 6.37
C HIS A 242 12.22 6.87 5.16
N VAL A 243 13.27 6.66 4.40
CA VAL A 243 13.25 5.76 3.25
C VAL A 243 13.60 4.35 3.71
N ILE A 244 12.66 3.42 3.53
CA ILE A 244 12.81 2.01 3.92
C ILE A 244 12.90 1.17 2.65
N PRO A 245 14.08 0.64 2.31
CA PRO A 245 14.24 -0.26 1.18
C PRO A 245 13.41 -1.52 1.35
N HIS A 246 12.75 -1.97 0.29
CA HIS A 246 12.15 -3.29 0.22
C HIS A 246 13.24 -4.36 0.19
N ILE A 247 13.08 -5.41 0.99
CA ILE A 247 13.95 -6.58 1.02
C ILE A 247 13.06 -7.81 0.83
N GLU A 248 13.38 -8.64 -0.15
CA GLU A 248 12.64 -9.88 -0.41
C GLU A 248 12.66 -10.78 0.84
N GLY A 249 11.56 -11.44 1.13
CA GLY A 249 11.38 -12.26 2.33
C GLY A 249 11.14 -11.49 3.64
N HIS A 250 11.13 -10.15 3.61
CA HIS A 250 10.94 -9.32 4.81
C HIS A 250 9.66 -8.52 4.73
N SER A 251 9.00 -8.38 5.89
CA SER A 251 7.89 -7.45 6.10
C SER A 251 8.37 -6.23 6.88
N PHE A 252 7.76 -5.09 6.63
CA PHE A 252 7.79 -3.96 7.55
C PHE A 252 6.36 -3.55 7.89
N TYR A 253 6.21 -2.98 9.09
CA TYR A 253 4.93 -2.47 9.55
C TYR A 253 5.13 -1.16 10.31
N TYR A 254 4.05 -0.36 10.34
CA TYR A 254 3.96 0.88 11.09
C TYR A 254 2.55 1.09 11.61
N TYR A 255 2.44 1.94 12.63
CA TYR A 255 1.17 2.26 13.27
C TYR A 255 0.68 3.64 12.90
N GLY A 256 -0.64 3.79 12.96
CA GLY A 256 -1.30 5.06 12.78
C GLY A 256 -1.37 5.52 11.34
N MET A 257 -1.82 6.75 11.19
CA MET A 257 -1.92 7.39 9.89
C MET A 257 -0.57 8.01 9.52
N VAL A 258 0.30 7.21 8.93
CA VAL A 258 1.60 7.67 8.45
C VAL A 258 1.49 8.02 6.98
N MET A 259 1.86 9.25 6.65
CA MET A 259 1.97 9.65 5.25
C MET A 259 3.12 8.89 4.59
N HIS A 260 2.85 8.30 3.44
CA HIS A 260 3.85 7.50 2.77
C HIS A 260 3.70 7.52 1.26
N GLN A 261 4.80 7.17 0.60
CA GLN A 261 4.89 7.07 -0.84
C GLN A 261 5.73 5.85 -1.23
N MET A 262 5.28 5.11 -2.23
CA MET A 262 6.09 4.07 -2.84
C MET A 262 7.13 4.70 -3.78
N ILE A 263 8.37 4.30 -3.64
CA ILE A 263 9.49 4.69 -4.50
C ILE A 263 9.90 3.46 -5.31
N LEU A 264 10.08 3.63 -6.59
CA LEU A 264 10.62 2.63 -7.51
C LEU A 264 11.92 3.19 -8.11
N GLY A 265 12.89 2.31 -8.35
CA GLY A 265 14.10 2.66 -9.08
C GLY A 265 13.82 2.97 -10.55
N ASP A 266 14.84 3.44 -11.25
CA ASP A 266 14.77 3.72 -12.68
C ASP A 266 15.17 2.50 -13.53
N ASN A 267 14.96 2.56 -14.85
CA ASN A 267 15.45 1.54 -15.79
C ASN A 267 14.87 0.15 -15.59
N PHE A 268 13.54 0.05 -15.53
CA PHE A 268 12.88 -1.25 -15.52
C PHE A 268 13.21 -2.06 -16.76
N LYS A 269 13.24 -3.37 -16.60
CA LYS A 269 13.39 -4.33 -17.68
C LYS A 269 12.11 -5.10 -17.86
N GLN A 270 11.85 -5.51 -19.09
CA GLN A 270 10.75 -6.42 -19.37
C GLN A 270 10.87 -7.68 -18.51
N GLY A 271 9.78 -8.02 -17.84
CA GLY A 271 9.73 -9.16 -16.94
C GLY A 271 10.21 -8.89 -15.51
N ASP A 272 10.57 -7.64 -15.18
CA ASP A 272 10.72 -7.24 -13.79
C ASP A 272 9.36 -7.24 -13.09
N TYR A 273 9.40 -7.57 -11.80
CA TYR A 273 8.22 -7.53 -10.93
C TYR A 273 8.53 -6.78 -9.65
N ARG A 274 7.54 -6.01 -9.19
CA ARG A 274 7.40 -5.68 -7.78
C ARG A 274 6.15 -6.39 -7.26
N ILE A 275 6.34 -7.35 -6.36
CA ILE A 275 5.25 -8.07 -5.74
C ILE A 275 5.33 -7.87 -4.23
N THR A 276 4.25 -7.35 -3.66
CA THR A 276 4.13 -7.17 -2.22
C THR A 276 2.83 -7.79 -1.72
N PHE A 277 2.94 -8.52 -0.61
CA PHE A 277 1.81 -8.92 0.20
C PHE A 277 1.50 -7.78 1.17
N GLN A 278 0.27 -7.30 1.19
CA GLN A 278 -0.12 -6.12 1.94
C GLN A 278 -1.41 -6.34 2.71
N GLY A 279 -1.54 -5.62 3.80
CA GLY A 279 -2.76 -5.57 4.56
C GLY A 279 -2.72 -4.54 5.67
N HIS A 280 -3.82 -4.48 6.37
CA HIS A 280 -4.09 -3.55 7.45
C HIS A 280 -4.58 -4.30 8.67
N GLY A 281 -4.53 -3.64 9.82
CA GLY A 281 -5.09 -4.17 11.05
C GLY A 281 -5.75 -3.09 11.89
N LEU A 282 -6.80 -3.50 12.60
CA LEU A 282 -7.39 -2.73 13.68
C LEU A 282 -7.35 -3.53 14.96
N LYS A 283 -7.06 -2.88 16.08
CA LYS A 283 -7.14 -3.51 17.39
C LYS A 283 -8.58 -3.47 17.87
N CYS A 284 -9.23 -4.65 17.91
CA CYS A 284 -10.61 -4.79 18.29
C CYS A 284 -10.71 -5.76 19.48
N ASP A 285 -11.35 -5.32 20.59
CA ASP A 285 -11.48 -6.09 21.82
C ASP A 285 -10.16 -6.70 22.31
N GLY A 286 -9.07 -5.92 22.19
CA GLY A 286 -7.72 -6.29 22.63
C GLY A 286 -6.86 -7.05 21.61
N LYS A 287 -7.42 -7.51 20.49
CA LYS A 287 -6.73 -8.30 19.45
C LYS A 287 -6.60 -7.54 18.13
N TRP A 288 -5.50 -7.76 17.43
CA TRP A 288 -5.35 -7.27 16.06
C TRP A 288 -6.18 -8.09 15.08
N ARG A 289 -7.05 -7.41 14.32
CA ARG A 289 -7.86 -7.98 13.24
C ARG A 289 -7.23 -7.58 11.92
N LEU A 290 -6.67 -8.55 11.20
CA LEU A 290 -5.93 -8.33 9.96
C LEU A 290 -6.84 -8.50 8.74
N PHE A 291 -6.77 -7.58 7.79
CA PHE A 291 -7.61 -7.56 6.58
C PHE A 291 -6.92 -6.79 5.45
N TRP A 292 -7.56 -6.76 4.28
CA TRP A 292 -7.06 -5.99 3.14
C TRP A 292 -8.04 -4.96 2.60
#